data_b2802ba3e32bce07eadbedd8f4d7a671
#
_entry.id   b2802ba3e32bce07eadbedd8f4d7a671
#
_cell.length_a   1.000
_cell.length_b   1.000
_cell.length_c   1.000
_cell.angle_alpha   90.00
_cell.angle_beta   90.00
_cell.angle_gamma   90.00
#
_symmetry.space_group_name_H-M   'P 1'
#
loop_
_entity.id
_entity.type
_entity.pdbx_description
1 polymer ?
#
loop_
_entity_poly.entity_id
_entity_poly.type
_entity_poly.pdbx_seq_one_letter_code
_entity_poly.pdbx_strand_id
1 'polypeptide(L)'
;MDNFKILVVDDEVQYQEVINMILQSEGYKTKVASSGEETLEILKKEEFHLVLTDLKMNGMDGIHLLEEIKNNYTNTYVMLITGFGTIKNAVEAMKKGAFGYFIKGNNPGDLLREIQKVKKECESTEKIEKINNKFLLDTKNYNFRKILRIAKKAASADVNVLITGESGTGKEVMARFIYENSKRKNEKFVPVNCQAFSSGLLESELFGHEKGSFTGAFNKRIGRFEEAHGGTLFLDEVGDIDLNTQVKLLRVLENRTIEKIGSNKPIDVDFRLICATNKDFYEAIENKEFREDLFYRINTISIHLPSLKERKEDLPMLIDFFLKKSSAKYNKKIIKVEDDVMNHLLNYEYKGNIRELKNILDRLVVLSENGIIRKEFVSANVQPNIEPDCGNFIKLEDIKPLKEIKQEAEANYIKKVLERFNGNITKSAEYLEISRRQLFNKIVEYNVKEDL
;
A
#
# COMPACT_ATOMS: atom_id res chain seq x y z
N MET A 1 -28.95 10.16 -0.27
CA MET A 1 -29.50 8.84 -0.61
C MET A 1 -28.34 7.86 -0.56
N ASP A 2 -28.50 6.78 0.17
CA ASP A 2 -27.45 5.79 0.39
C ASP A 2 -27.01 5.13 -0.92
N ASN A 3 -25.73 5.15 -1.22
CA ASN A 3 -25.18 4.55 -2.45
C ASN A 3 -24.71 3.10 -2.23
N PHE A 4 -25.20 2.43 -1.18
CA PHE A 4 -24.82 1.05 -0.87
C PHE A 4 -25.49 0.10 -1.86
N LYS A 5 -24.67 -0.59 -2.68
CA LYS A 5 -25.12 -1.47 -3.75
C LYS A 5 -24.93 -2.93 -3.34
N ILE A 6 -25.93 -3.74 -3.58
CA ILE A 6 -25.95 -5.18 -3.27
C ILE A 6 -26.21 -5.97 -4.55
N LEU A 7 -25.42 -6.99 -4.82
CA LEU A 7 -25.67 -7.96 -5.88
C LEU A 7 -26.18 -9.26 -5.25
N VAL A 8 -27.37 -9.70 -5.66
CA VAL A 8 -28.00 -10.94 -5.19
C VAL A 8 -27.79 -12.01 -6.23
N VAL A 9 -27.23 -13.14 -5.83
CA VAL A 9 -26.85 -14.25 -6.74
C VAL A 9 -27.51 -15.54 -6.25
N ASP A 10 -28.40 -16.08 -7.06
CA ASP A 10 -29.12 -17.32 -6.75
C ASP A 10 -29.63 -17.92 -8.05
N ASP A 11 -29.63 -19.24 -8.23
CA ASP A 11 -30.19 -19.89 -9.42
C ASP A 11 -31.71 -20.10 -9.31
N GLU A 12 -32.29 -19.89 -8.11
CA GLU A 12 -33.74 -19.89 -7.88
C GLU A 12 -34.35 -18.49 -8.09
N VAL A 13 -34.98 -18.23 -9.23
CA VAL A 13 -35.59 -16.92 -9.59
C VAL A 13 -36.53 -16.41 -8.52
N GLN A 14 -37.36 -17.30 -7.93
CA GLN A 14 -38.32 -16.91 -6.89
C GLN A 14 -37.64 -16.36 -5.65
N TYR A 15 -36.49 -16.95 -5.24
CA TYR A 15 -35.77 -16.47 -4.10
C TYR A 15 -35.04 -15.15 -4.39
N GLN A 16 -34.48 -15.00 -5.59
CA GLN A 16 -33.91 -13.71 -6.04
C GLN A 16 -34.93 -12.58 -5.93
N GLU A 17 -36.16 -12.80 -6.45
CA GLU A 17 -37.22 -11.79 -6.43
C GLU A 17 -37.60 -11.38 -5.02
N VAL A 18 -37.77 -12.38 -4.12
CA VAL A 18 -38.11 -12.12 -2.72
C VAL A 18 -37.01 -11.30 -2.00
N ILE A 19 -35.74 -11.72 -2.09
CA ILE A 19 -34.65 -10.98 -1.48
C ILE A 19 -34.50 -9.58 -2.10
N ASN A 20 -34.57 -9.48 -3.40
CA ASN A 20 -34.51 -8.21 -4.11
C ASN A 20 -35.63 -7.23 -3.65
N MET A 21 -36.86 -7.71 -3.52
CA MET A 21 -37.99 -6.92 -3.02
C MET A 21 -37.77 -6.45 -1.58
N ILE A 22 -37.30 -7.33 -0.70
CA ILE A 22 -37.00 -7.01 0.70
C ILE A 22 -35.92 -5.91 0.75
N LEU A 23 -34.84 -6.07 0.01
CA LEU A 23 -33.71 -5.11 0.02
C LEU A 23 -34.11 -3.76 -0.58
N GLN A 24 -34.91 -3.76 -1.65
CA GLN A 24 -35.40 -2.52 -2.26
C GLN A 24 -36.40 -1.78 -1.33
N SER A 25 -37.24 -2.50 -0.59
CA SER A 25 -38.12 -1.87 0.41
C SER A 25 -37.38 -1.17 1.54
N GLU A 26 -36.18 -1.65 1.86
CA GLU A 26 -35.27 -1.03 2.84
C GLU A 26 -34.35 0.06 2.22
N GLY A 27 -34.58 0.40 0.92
CA GLY A 27 -33.89 1.50 0.23
C GLY A 27 -32.51 1.15 -0.32
N TYR A 28 -32.12 -0.13 -0.36
CA TYR A 28 -30.87 -0.56 -0.98
C TYR A 28 -30.98 -0.57 -2.51
N LYS A 29 -29.86 -0.22 -3.17
CA LYS A 29 -29.71 -0.41 -4.62
C LYS A 29 -29.31 -1.86 -4.89
N THR A 30 -30.13 -2.60 -5.60
CA THR A 30 -29.91 -4.02 -5.84
C THR A 30 -29.82 -4.35 -7.32
N LYS A 31 -29.07 -5.40 -7.63
CA LYS A 31 -29.05 -6.08 -8.91
C LYS A 31 -29.06 -7.58 -8.64
N VAL A 32 -29.53 -8.36 -9.61
CA VAL A 32 -29.62 -9.82 -9.48
C VAL A 32 -28.78 -10.50 -10.55
N ALA A 33 -28.28 -11.69 -10.25
CA ALA A 33 -27.59 -12.59 -11.15
C ALA A 33 -28.04 -14.03 -10.88
N SER A 34 -28.13 -14.84 -11.92
CA SER A 34 -28.63 -16.23 -11.86
C SER A 34 -27.50 -17.26 -11.74
N SER A 35 -26.22 -16.84 -11.83
CA SER A 35 -25.07 -17.73 -11.70
C SER A 35 -23.81 -16.98 -11.24
N GLY A 36 -22.79 -17.74 -10.84
CA GLY A 36 -21.47 -17.20 -10.51
C GLY A 36 -20.81 -16.51 -11.71
N GLU A 37 -20.92 -17.08 -12.89
CA GLU A 37 -20.34 -16.55 -14.12
C GLU A 37 -21.02 -15.21 -14.50
N GLU A 38 -22.32 -15.11 -14.43
CA GLU A 38 -23.05 -13.86 -14.65
C GLU A 38 -22.66 -12.80 -13.63
N THR A 39 -22.47 -13.20 -12.35
CA THR A 39 -22.00 -12.33 -11.29
C THR A 39 -20.63 -11.71 -11.64
N LEU A 40 -19.68 -12.50 -12.10
CA LEU A 40 -18.36 -11.99 -12.49
C LEU A 40 -18.44 -11.04 -13.70
N GLU A 41 -19.35 -11.30 -14.65
CA GLU A 41 -19.59 -10.39 -15.78
C GLU A 41 -20.22 -9.04 -15.32
N ILE A 42 -21.08 -9.07 -14.31
CA ILE A 42 -21.67 -7.87 -13.73
C ILE A 42 -20.61 -7.09 -12.93
N LEU A 43 -19.80 -7.76 -12.13
CA LEU A 43 -18.73 -7.14 -11.33
C LEU A 43 -17.64 -6.49 -12.20
N LYS A 44 -17.41 -6.98 -13.42
CA LYS A 44 -16.54 -6.31 -14.40
C LYS A 44 -17.06 -4.96 -14.86
N LYS A 45 -18.38 -4.74 -14.81
CA LYS A 45 -19.02 -3.54 -15.36
C LYS A 45 -19.43 -2.54 -14.28
N GLU A 46 -19.67 -3.02 -13.06
CA GLU A 46 -20.23 -2.21 -11.99
C GLU A 46 -19.70 -2.68 -10.63
N GLU A 47 -19.39 -1.72 -9.73
CA GLU A 47 -18.92 -2.01 -8.38
C GLU A 47 -20.10 -2.24 -7.43
N PHE A 48 -19.95 -3.24 -6.57
CA PHE A 48 -20.90 -3.58 -5.50
C PHE A 48 -20.18 -3.64 -4.16
N HIS A 49 -20.85 -3.19 -3.11
CA HIS A 49 -20.31 -3.23 -1.74
C HIS A 49 -20.49 -4.61 -1.11
N LEU A 50 -21.56 -5.31 -1.49
CA LEU A 50 -21.90 -6.62 -0.96
C LEU A 50 -22.44 -7.51 -2.08
N VAL A 51 -21.94 -8.75 -2.14
CA VAL A 51 -22.50 -9.86 -2.91
C VAL A 51 -23.15 -10.83 -1.95
N LEU A 52 -24.45 -11.07 -2.12
CA LEU A 52 -25.21 -12.11 -1.44
C LEU A 52 -25.32 -13.28 -2.40
N THR A 53 -24.66 -14.40 -2.14
CA THR A 53 -24.64 -15.53 -3.08
C THR A 53 -25.14 -16.80 -2.43
N ASP A 54 -25.94 -17.58 -3.18
CA ASP A 54 -26.24 -18.95 -2.73
C ASP A 54 -24.96 -19.78 -2.71
N LEU A 55 -24.91 -20.71 -1.79
CA LEU A 55 -23.83 -21.67 -1.65
C LEU A 55 -23.81 -22.67 -2.79
N LYS A 56 -25.02 -23.18 -3.17
CA LYS A 56 -25.19 -24.20 -4.21
C LYS A 56 -25.87 -23.59 -5.41
N MET A 57 -25.14 -23.46 -6.50
CA MET A 57 -25.65 -23.01 -7.79
C MET A 57 -25.15 -23.95 -8.89
N ASN A 58 -25.88 -24.00 -9.99
CA ASN A 58 -25.44 -24.74 -11.16
C ASN A 58 -24.21 -24.03 -11.78
N GLY A 59 -23.17 -24.79 -12.16
CA GLY A 59 -21.91 -24.28 -12.66
C GLY A 59 -20.94 -23.88 -11.54
N MET A 60 -20.65 -22.60 -11.38
CA MET A 60 -19.80 -22.07 -10.30
C MET A 60 -20.58 -21.97 -8.98
N ASP A 61 -20.13 -22.69 -7.97
CA ASP A 61 -20.73 -22.62 -6.63
C ASP A 61 -20.35 -21.32 -5.89
N GLY A 62 -21.08 -21.01 -4.81
CA GLY A 62 -20.88 -19.79 -4.04
C GLY A 62 -19.51 -19.70 -3.35
N ILE A 63 -18.85 -20.83 -3.08
CA ILE A 63 -17.51 -20.85 -2.47
C ILE A 63 -16.43 -20.49 -3.51
N HIS A 64 -16.52 -21.03 -4.72
CA HIS A 64 -15.63 -20.64 -5.81
C HIS A 64 -15.83 -19.19 -6.21
N LEU A 65 -17.10 -18.72 -6.25
CA LEU A 65 -17.40 -17.30 -6.50
C LEU A 65 -16.78 -16.39 -5.43
N LEU A 66 -16.86 -16.78 -4.15
CA LEU A 66 -16.22 -16.05 -3.04
C LEU A 66 -14.70 -15.92 -3.26
N GLU A 67 -14.02 -17.00 -3.64
CA GLU A 67 -12.57 -16.98 -3.90
C GLU A 67 -12.23 -16.06 -5.06
N GLU A 68 -12.96 -16.14 -6.16
CA GLU A 68 -12.78 -15.26 -7.32
C GLU A 68 -13.00 -13.78 -6.97
N ILE A 69 -14.04 -13.48 -6.18
CA ILE A 69 -14.32 -12.11 -5.75
C ILE A 69 -13.21 -11.61 -4.81
N LYS A 70 -12.73 -12.43 -3.87
CA LYS A 70 -11.67 -12.02 -2.95
C LYS A 70 -10.33 -11.78 -3.63
N ASN A 71 -10.02 -12.53 -4.67
CA ASN A 71 -8.79 -12.37 -5.43
C ASN A 71 -8.80 -11.14 -6.34
N ASN A 72 -9.97 -10.79 -6.91
CA ASN A 72 -10.06 -9.78 -7.96
C ASN A 72 -10.78 -8.47 -7.53
N TYR A 73 -11.58 -8.50 -6.45
CA TYR A 73 -12.44 -7.38 -6.01
C TYR A 73 -12.31 -7.15 -4.50
N THR A 74 -11.16 -6.60 -4.07
CA THR A 74 -10.78 -6.46 -2.64
C THR A 74 -11.74 -5.63 -1.79
N ASN A 75 -12.51 -4.74 -2.41
CA ASN A 75 -13.45 -3.84 -1.72
C ASN A 75 -14.87 -4.39 -1.66
N THR A 76 -15.11 -5.61 -2.18
CA THR A 76 -16.43 -6.23 -2.20
C THR A 76 -16.55 -7.27 -1.09
N TYR A 77 -17.52 -7.08 -0.21
CA TYR A 77 -17.86 -8.08 0.80
C TYR A 77 -18.70 -9.18 0.18
N VAL A 78 -18.53 -10.40 0.68
CA VAL A 78 -19.33 -11.55 0.23
C VAL A 78 -19.98 -12.21 1.43
N MET A 79 -21.30 -12.46 1.34
CA MET A 79 -22.09 -13.19 2.32
C MET A 79 -22.76 -14.37 1.62
N LEU A 80 -22.63 -15.55 2.19
CA LEU A 80 -23.24 -16.76 1.65
C LEU A 80 -24.65 -16.95 2.22
N ILE A 81 -25.57 -17.31 1.35
CA ILE A 81 -26.94 -17.69 1.70
C ILE A 81 -27.14 -19.15 1.31
N THR A 82 -27.85 -19.95 2.09
CA THR A 82 -28.11 -21.36 1.74
C THR A 82 -29.37 -21.89 2.35
N GLY A 83 -30.07 -22.77 1.63
CA GLY A 83 -31.20 -23.53 2.13
C GLY A 83 -30.82 -24.69 3.03
N PHE A 84 -29.59 -25.22 2.92
CA PHE A 84 -29.08 -26.36 3.68
C PHE A 84 -27.79 -26.00 4.41
N GLY A 85 -27.92 -25.29 5.53
CA GLY A 85 -26.77 -24.88 6.32
C GLY A 85 -26.20 -26.01 7.17
N THR A 86 -24.98 -26.46 6.90
CA THR A 86 -24.19 -27.24 7.86
C THR A 86 -23.16 -26.35 8.51
N ILE A 87 -22.85 -26.60 9.77
CA ILE A 87 -21.79 -25.89 10.51
C ILE A 87 -20.46 -25.96 9.75
N LYS A 88 -20.21 -27.09 9.06
CA LYS A 88 -18.99 -27.31 8.29
C LYS A 88 -18.87 -26.32 7.11
N ASN A 89 -19.94 -26.10 6.37
CA ASN A 89 -19.95 -25.17 5.22
C ASN A 89 -19.80 -23.71 5.67
N ALA A 90 -20.44 -23.34 6.79
CA ALA A 90 -20.28 -22.01 7.37
C ALA A 90 -18.83 -21.74 7.81
N VAL A 91 -18.20 -22.70 8.49
CA VAL A 91 -16.81 -22.59 8.92
C VAL A 91 -15.85 -22.51 7.73
N GLU A 92 -16.09 -23.28 6.65
CA GLU A 92 -15.29 -23.24 5.44
C GLU A 92 -15.40 -21.86 4.74
N ALA A 93 -16.61 -21.35 4.58
CA ALA A 93 -16.86 -20.04 3.99
C ALA A 93 -16.17 -18.92 4.78
N MET A 94 -16.25 -18.95 6.11
CA MET A 94 -15.58 -17.96 6.95
C MET A 94 -14.05 -18.05 6.85
N LYS A 95 -13.47 -19.25 6.77
CA LYS A 95 -12.02 -19.44 6.54
C LYS A 95 -11.55 -18.89 5.20
N LYS A 96 -12.40 -18.93 4.17
CA LYS A 96 -12.13 -18.39 2.82
C LYS A 96 -12.44 -16.89 2.70
N GLY A 97 -12.82 -16.24 3.81
CA GLY A 97 -12.96 -14.78 3.88
C GLY A 97 -14.38 -14.26 3.58
N ALA A 98 -15.42 -15.12 3.71
CA ALA A 98 -16.79 -14.61 3.71
C ALA A 98 -16.99 -13.69 4.92
N PHE A 99 -17.77 -12.62 4.74
CA PHE A 99 -18.16 -11.73 5.83
C PHE A 99 -19.20 -12.37 6.76
N GLY A 100 -20.09 -13.17 6.18
CA GLY A 100 -21.15 -13.81 6.92
C GLY A 100 -21.75 -14.99 6.18
N TYR A 101 -22.64 -15.67 6.89
CA TYR A 101 -23.38 -16.86 6.42
C TYR A 101 -24.82 -16.78 6.91
N PHE A 102 -25.78 -16.96 6.03
CA PHE A 102 -27.20 -16.87 6.33
C PHE A 102 -27.96 -18.10 5.84
N ILE A 103 -28.92 -18.59 6.61
CA ILE A 103 -29.72 -19.76 6.24
C ILE A 103 -31.04 -19.28 5.66
N LYS A 104 -31.38 -19.74 4.42
CA LYS A 104 -32.67 -19.50 3.79
C LYS A 104 -33.80 -20.02 4.73
N GLY A 105 -34.85 -19.22 4.90
CA GLY A 105 -35.96 -19.56 5.81
C GLY A 105 -35.86 -18.98 7.22
N ASN A 106 -34.72 -18.43 7.62
CA ASN A 106 -34.62 -17.62 8.83
C ASN A 106 -35.36 -16.28 8.64
N ASN A 107 -35.62 -15.58 9.75
CA ASN A 107 -36.27 -14.28 9.73
C ASN A 107 -35.50 -13.28 8.82
N PRO A 108 -36.13 -12.67 7.81
CA PRO A 108 -35.49 -11.66 6.96
C PRO A 108 -34.84 -10.51 7.72
N GLY A 109 -35.39 -10.16 8.91
CA GLY A 109 -34.79 -9.16 9.79
C GLY A 109 -33.38 -9.51 10.29
N ASP A 110 -33.03 -10.80 10.33
CA ASP A 110 -31.68 -11.24 10.71
C ASP A 110 -30.72 -11.00 9.54
N LEU A 111 -31.14 -11.27 8.29
CA LEU A 111 -30.36 -10.93 7.10
C LEU A 111 -30.10 -9.43 7.03
N LEU A 112 -31.12 -8.62 7.24
CA LEU A 112 -31.00 -7.15 7.24
C LEU A 112 -30.03 -6.66 8.32
N ARG A 113 -30.02 -7.29 9.51
CA ARG A 113 -29.05 -6.96 10.57
C ARG A 113 -27.60 -7.28 10.15
N GLU A 114 -27.38 -8.40 9.49
CA GLU A 114 -26.05 -8.74 8.98
C GLU A 114 -25.61 -7.79 7.86
N ILE A 115 -26.50 -7.43 6.94
CA ILE A 115 -26.25 -6.42 5.89
C ILE A 115 -25.91 -5.06 6.51
N GLN A 116 -26.62 -4.65 7.56
CA GLN A 116 -26.31 -3.41 8.29
C GLN A 116 -24.92 -3.43 8.93
N LYS A 117 -24.44 -4.59 9.41
CA LYS A 117 -23.06 -4.71 9.90
C LYS A 117 -22.05 -4.49 8.77
N VAL A 118 -22.25 -5.10 7.59
CA VAL A 118 -21.41 -4.86 6.41
C VAL A 118 -21.41 -3.37 6.04
N LYS A 119 -22.59 -2.76 5.98
CA LYS A 119 -22.73 -1.33 5.66
C LYS A 119 -21.96 -0.45 6.64
N LYS A 120 -22.10 -0.70 7.95
CA LYS A 120 -21.34 0.02 8.99
C LYS A 120 -19.83 -0.17 8.84
N GLU A 121 -19.38 -1.37 8.48
CA GLU A 121 -17.96 -1.67 8.24
C GLU A 121 -17.45 -0.87 7.03
N CYS A 122 -18.19 -0.88 5.90
CA CYS A 122 -17.87 -0.09 4.72
C CYS A 122 -17.80 1.41 5.04
N GLU A 123 -18.83 1.95 5.71
CA GLU A 123 -18.88 3.36 6.08
C GLU A 123 -17.77 3.74 7.08
N SER A 124 -17.43 2.83 7.99
CA SER A 124 -16.35 3.05 8.95
C SER A 124 -15.01 3.08 8.23
N THR A 125 -14.78 2.18 7.29
CA THR A 125 -13.55 2.13 6.49
C THR A 125 -13.41 3.38 5.63
N GLU A 126 -14.45 3.79 4.91
CA GLU A 126 -14.45 5.02 4.12
C GLU A 126 -14.27 6.29 4.99
N LYS A 127 -14.97 6.36 6.13
CA LYS A 127 -14.81 7.49 7.08
C LYS A 127 -13.38 7.53 7.65
N ILE A 128 -12.83 6.36 8.01
CA ILE A 128 -11.46 6.26 8.51
C ILE A 128 -10.46 6.67 7.43
N GLU A 129 -10.65 6.26 6.18
CA GLU A 129 -9.79 6.69 5.06
C GLU A 129 -9.89 8.19 4.81
N LYS A 130 -11.09 8.76 4.77
CA LYS A 130 -11.30 10.21 4.60
C LYS A 130 -10.70 11.01 5.76
N ILE A 131 -10.87 10.55 7.00
CA ILE A 131 -10.23 11.16 8.19
C ILE A 131 -8.72 11.04 8.10
N ASN A 132 -8.20 9.86 7.72
CA ASN A 132 -6.76 9.62 7.57
C ASN A 132 -6.16 10.55 6.50
N ASN A 133 -6.80 10.63 5.35
CA ASN A 133 -6.33 11.49 4.25
C ASN A 133 -6.36 12.96 4.65
N LYS A 134 -7.42 13.41 5.30
CA LYS A 134 -7.53 14.78 5.80
C LYS A 134 -6.45 15.09 6.84
N PHE A 135 -6.17 14.15 7.74
CA PHE A 135 -5.17 14.32 8.78
C PHE A 135 -3.74 14.38 8.23
N LEU A 136 -3.40 13.55 7.22
CA LEU A 136 -2.08 13.56 6.57
C LEU A 136 -1.80 14.88 5.82
N LEU A 137 -2.84 15.64 5.49
CA LEU A 137 -2.77 16.94 4.86
C LEU A 137 -2.91 18.09 5.86
N ASP A 138 -3.23 17.82 7.14
CA ASP A 138 -3.13 18.83 8.19
C ASP A 138 -1.65 19.10 8.47
N THR A 139 -1.28 20.39 8.57
CA THR A 139 0.12 20.78 8.65
C THR A 139 0.33 22.10 9.38
N LYS A 140 1.40 22.16 10.16
CA LYS A 140 1.95 23.39 10.73
C LYS A 140 2.99 24.03 9.80
N ASN A 141 3.54 23.26 8.85
CA ASN A 141 4.56 23.75 7.92
C ASN A 141 3.99 24.77 6.93
N TYR A 142 4.61 25.94 6.86
CA TYR A 142 4.16 27.05 6.03
C TYR A 142 4.23 26.73 4.53
N ASN A 143 5.30 26.08 4.07
CA ASN A 143 5.48 25.74 2.67
C ASN A 143 4.46 24.68 2.23
N PHE A 144 4.20 23.70 3.05
CA PHE A 144 3.21 22.67 2.73
C PHE A 144 1.78 23.26 2.69
N ARG A 145 1.46 24.26 3.53
CA ARG A 145 0.18 25.00 3.41
C ARG A 145 0.05 25.74 2.08
N LYS A 146 1.13 26.32 1.55
CA LYS A 146 1.11 26.93 0.21
C LYS A 146 0.81 25.89 -0.87
N ILE A 147 1.45 24.74 -0.80
CA ILE A 147 1.23 23.61 -1.72
C ILE A 147 -0.24 23.17 -1.69
N LEU A 148 -0.84 23.02 -0.52
CA LEU A 148 -2.25 22.68 -0.37
C LEU A 148 -3.20 23.72 -0.99
N ARG A 149 -2.86 25.01 -0.90
CA ARG A 149 -3.63 26.07 -1.57
C ARG A 149 -3.53 25.97 -3.08
N ILE A 150 -2.34 25.66 -3.63
CA ILE A 150 -2.13 25.43 -5.07
C ILE A 150 -2.93 24.20 -5.50
N ALA A 151 -2.83 23.08 -4.77
CA ALA A 151 -3.58 21.86 -5.04
C ALA A 151 -5.09 22.10 -5.06
N LYS A 152 -5.62 22.90 -4.12
CA LYS A 152 -7.06 23.26 -4.09
C LYS A 152 -7.46 24.12 -5.29
N LYS A 153 -6.62 25.06 -5.73
CA LYS A 153 -6.86 25.82 -6.96
C LYS A 153 -6.80 24.94 -8.21
N ALA A 154 -5.80 24.06 -8.29
CA ALA A 154 -5.67 23.08 -9.37
C ALA A 154 -6.89 22.13 -9.41
N ALA A 155 -7.45 21.78 -8.26
CA ALA A 155 -8.64 20.94 -8.17
C ALA A 155 -9.86 21.55 -8.88
N SER A 156 -10.07 22.85 -8.76
CA SER A 156 -11.20 23.56 -9.40
C SER A 156 -11.06 23.72 -10.91
N ALA A 157 -9.85 23.60 -11.46
CA ALA A 157 -9.57 23.61 -12.89
C ALA A 157 -9.52 22.17 -13.44
N ASP A 158 -10.05 21.97 -14.66
CA ASP A 158 -10.02 20.65 -15.31
C ASP A 158 -8.74 20.50 -16.15
N VAL A 159 -7.58 20.56 -15.47
CA VAL A 159 -6.25 20.49 -16.08
C VAL A 159 -5.47 19.31 -15.53
N ASN A 160 -4.46 18.87 -16.29
CA ASN A 160 -3.56 17.82 -15.83
C ASN A 160 -2.70 18.30 -14.66
N VAL A 161 -2.47 17.45 -13.68
CA VAL A 161 -1.65 17.75 -12.51
C VAL A 161 -0.57 16.69 -12.38
N LEU A 162 0.68 17.15 -12.24
CA LEU A 162 1.82 16.31 -11.95
C LEU A 162 2.25 16.51 -10.49
N ILE A 163 2.25 15.43 -9.72
CA ILE A 163 2.68 15.40 -8.32
C ILE A 163 4.06 14.75 -8.24
N THR A 164 5.06 15.49 -7.80
CA THR A 164 6.43 14.97 -7.62
C THR A 164 6.79 14.92 -6.13
N GLY A 165 7.77 14.12 -5.79
CA GLY A 165 8.30 14.02 -4.42
C GLY A 165 8.80 12.63 -4.09
N GLU A 166 9.61 12.54 -3.05
CA GLU A 166 10.23 11.29 -2.61
C GLU A 166 9.19 10.18 -2.35
N SER A 167 9.64 8.92 -2.34
CA SER A 167 8.76 7.80 -1.99
C SER A 167 8.23 7.96 -0.56
N GLY A 168 6.95 7.65 -0.35
CA GLY A 168 6.33 7.71 0.97
C GLY A 168 5.93 9.11 1.47
N THR A 169 6.02 10.17 0.65
CA THR A 169 5.62 11.55 1.03
C THR A 169 4.11 11.77 1.05
N GLY A 170 3.31 10.87 0.44
CA GLY A 170 1.85 10.95 0.39
C GLY A 170 1.30 11.46 -0.94
N LYS A 171 1.96 11.17 -2.07
CA LYS A 171 1.53 11.56 -3.43
C LYS A 171 0.10 11.09 -3.75
N GLU A 172 -0.25 9.85 -3.41
CA GLU A 172 -1.62 9.32 -3.58
C GLU A 172 -2.67 10.10 -2.75
N VAL A 173 -2.33 10.45 -1.50
CA VAL A 173 -3.20 11.24 -0.64
C VAL A 173 -3.46 12.63 -1.24
N MET A 174 -2.44 13.25 -1.82
CA MET A 174 -2.57 14.52 -2.53
C MET A 174 -3.42 14.38 -3.79
N ALA A 175 -3.26 13.31 -4.56
CA ALA A 175 -4.10 13.03 -5.74
C ALA A 175 -5.58 12.89 -5.35
N ARG A 176 -5.88 12.14 -4.30
CA ARG A 176 -7.25 12.01 -3.74
C ARG A 176 -7.80 13.36 -3.26
N PHE A 177 -6.98 14.17 -2.57
CA PHE A 177 -7.37 15.52 -2.16
C PHE A 177 -7.75 16.40 -3.36
N ILE A 178 -6.97 16.36 -4.44
CA ILE A 178 -7.27 17.12 -5.66
C ILE A 178 -8.57 16.63 -6.28
N TYR A 179 -8.78 15.32 -6.38
CA TYR A 179 -10.02 14.73 -6.87
C TYR A 179 -11.23 15.13 -6.03
N GLU A 180 -11.18 14.97 -4.70
CA GLU A 180 -12.29 15.27 -3.78
C GLU A 180 -12.69 16.75 -3.78
N ASN A 181 -11.78 17.66 -4.15
CA ASN A 181 -12.05 19.09 -4.29
C ASN A 181 -12.32 19.53 -5.74
N SER A 182 -12.44 18.58 -6.68
CA SER A 182 -12.66 18.84 -8.10
C SER A 182 -14.15 18.90 -8.48
N LYS A 183 -14.40 19.35 -9.71
CA LYS A 183 -15.75 19.29 -10.31
C LYS A 183 -16.22 17.84 -10.55
N ARG A 184 -15.26 16.89 -10.71
CA ARG A 184 -15.53 15.47 -10.99
C ARG A 184 -15.51 14.61 -9.71
N LYS A 185 -15.64 15.18 -8.53
CA LYS A 185 -15.57 14.50 -7.21
C LYS A 185 -16.64 13.42 -6.99
N ASN A 186 -17.73 13.45 -7.76
CA ASN A 186 -18.83 12.48 -7.67
C ASN A 186 -18.73 11.41 -8.78
N GLU A 187 -17.77 11.55 -9.68
CA GLU A 187 -17.50 10.62 -10.76
C GLU A 187 -16.45 9.58 -10.31
N LYS A 188 -16.05 8.66 -11.20
CA LYS A 188 -15.06 7.65 -10.86
C LYS A 188 -13.67 8.23 -10.65
N PHE A 189 -12.96 7.73 -9.64
CA PHE A 189 -11.52 7.89 -9.45
C PHE A 189 -10.84 6.56 -9.72
N VAL A 190 -10.07 6.48 -10.79
CA VAL A 190 -9.43 5.25 -11.25
C VAL A 190 -7.92 5.34 -11.00
N PRO A 191 -7.41 4.75 -9.90
CA PRO A 191 -5.97 4.71 -9.63
C PRO A 191 -5.31 3.55 -10.38
N VAL A 192 -4.12 3.83 -10.94
CA VAL A 192 -3.25 2.84 -11.59
C VAL A 192 -1.83 3.06 -11.11
N ASN A 193 -1.23 2.04 -10.52
CA ASN A 193 0.20 2.05 -10.22
C ASN A 193 0.95 1.45 -11.41
N CYS A 194 1.70 2.29 -12.13
CA CYS A 194 2.39 1.89 -13.35
C CYS A 194 3.54 0.91 -13.08
N GLN A 195 4.16 0.96 -11.91
CA GLN A 195 5.25 0.08 -11.52
C GLN A 195 4.78 -1.34 -11.15
N ALA A 196 3.49 -1.52 -10.84
CA ALA A 196 2.95 -2.82 -10.43
C ALA A 196 2.85 -3.85 -11.57
N PHE A 197 3.01 -3.42 -12.83
CA PHE A 197 2.82 -4.24 -14.01
C PHE A 197 4.08 -4.29 -14.88
N SER A 198 4.32 -5.43 -15.54
CA SER A 198 5.27 -5.45 -16.66
C SER A 198 4.71 -4.61 -17.83
N SER A 199 5.60 -4.13 -18.73
CA SER A 199 5.22 -3.20 -19.81
C SER A 199 4.03 -3.69 -20.66
N GLY A 200 3.99 -4.91 -21.10
CA GLY A 200 2.88 -5.47 -21.89
C GLY A 200 1.56 -5.59 -21.08
N LEU A 201 1.66 -5.88 -19.79
CA LEU A 201 0.50 -5.93 -18.91
C LEU A 201 -0.02 -4.53 -18.59
N LEU A 202 0.86 -3.55 -18.39
CA LEU A 202 0.47 -2.16 -18.16
C LEU A 202 -0.30 -1.60 -19.36
N GLU A 203 0.18 -1.87 -20.58
CA GLU A 203 -0.50 -1.47 -21.80
C GLU A 203 -1.91 -2.07 -21.88
N SER A 204 -2.04 -3.38 -21.60
CA SER A 204 -3.33 -4.06 -21.55
C SER A 204 -4.27 -3.51 -20.47
N GLU A 205 -3.75 -3.15 -19.29
CA GLU A 205 -4.53 -2.49 -18.24
C GLU A 205 -5.03 -1.12 -18.67
N LEU A 206 -4.15 -0.29 -19.23
CA LEU A 206 -4.49 1.10 -19.60
C LEU A 206 -5.48 1.18 -20.77
N PHE A 207 -5.21 0.45 -21.86
CA PHE A 207 -5.96 0.58 -23.10
C PHE A 207 -7.05 -0.50 -23.28
N GLY A 208 -6.96 -1.60 -22.53
CA GLY A 208 -7.81 -2.77 -22.73
C GLY A 208 -7.40 -3.60 -23.93
N HIS A 209 -8.04 -4.76 -24.09
CA HIS A 209 -7.74 -5.67 -25.19
C HIS A 209 -9.00 -6.40 -25.70
N GLU A 210 -8.98 -6.78 -26.96
CA GLU A 210 -9.96 -7.70 -27.55
C GLU A 210 -9.53 -9.15 -27.30
N LYS A 211 -10.50 -10.07 -27.35
CA LYS A 211 -10.25 -11.51 -27.22
C LYS A 211 -9.28 -11.98 -28.30
N GLY A 212 -8.22 -12.72 -27.93
CA GLY A 212 -7.25 -13.28 -28.84
C GLY A 212 -6.14 -12.32 -29.31
N SER A 213 -6.03 -11.14 -28.76
CA SER A 213 -5.02 -10.13 -29.16
C SER A 213 -3.58 -10.47 -28.79
N PHE A 214 -3.39 -11.32 -27.78
CA PHE A 214 -2.07 -11.87 -27.39
C PHE A 214 -2.24 -13.22 -26.68
N THR A 215 -1.14 -13.94 -26.45
CA THR A 215 -1.13 -15.23 -25.73
C THR A 215 -1.57 -14.99 -24.27
N GLY A 216 -2.80 -15.45 -23.92
CA GLY A 216 -3.44 -15.21 -22.62
C GLY A 216 -4.66 -14.28 -22.65
N ALA A 217 -4.96 -13.66 -23.79
CA ALA A 217 -6.17 -12.83 -23.97
C ALA A 217 -7.42 -13.68 -24.20
N PHE A 218 -7.83 -14.48 -23.22
CA PHE A 218 -8.99 -15.37 -23.34
C PHE A 218 -10.31 -14.61 -23.42
N ASN A 219 -10.40 -13.45 -22.79
CA ASN A 219 -11.60 -12.60 -22.74
C ASN A 219 -11.28 -11.17 -23.19
N LYS A 220 -12.27 -10.44 -23.65
CA LYS A 220 -12.19 -8.98 -23.87
C LYS A 220 -12.10 -8.25 -22.53
N ARG A 221 -11.23 -7.23 -22.44
CA ARG A 221 -11.08 -6.40 -21.22
C ARG A 221 -11.26 -4.91 -21.54
N ILE A 222 -11.96 -4.23 -20.63
CA ILE A 222 -12.10 -2.76 -20.65
C ILE A 222 -10.83 -2.15 -20.06
N GLY A 223 -10.26 -1.14 -20.73
CA GLY A 223 -9.08 -0.44 -20.26
C GLY A 223 -9.41 0.64 -19.22
N ARG A 224 -8.38 1.07 -18.44
CA ARG A 224 -8.52 2.08 -17.38
C ARG A 224 -8.92 3.45 -17.95
N PHE A 225 -8.52 3.79 -19.16
CA PHE A 225 -8.97 5.01 -19.82
C PHE A 225 -10.49 5.00 -20.09
N GLU A 226 -11.01 3.88 -20.57
CA GLU A 226 -12.45 3.71 -20.80
C GLU A 226 -13.22 3.70 -19.47
N GLU A 227 -12.66 3.07 -18.43
CA GLU A 227 -13.23 3.05 -17.08
C GLU A 227 -13.29 4.44 -16.44
N ALA A 228 -12.28 5.29 -16.71
CA ALA A 228 -12.18 6.66 -16.19
C ALA A 228 -13.01 7.67 -16.98
N HIS A 229 -13.79 7.24 -17.99
CA HIS A 229 -14.62 8.15 -18.79
C HIS A 229 -15.59 8.94 -17.91
N GLY A 230 -15.63 10.26 -18.06
CA GLY A 230 -16.37 11.19 -17.21
C GLY A 230 -15.66 11.54 -15.89
N GLY A 231 -14.70 10.73 -15.44
CA GLY A 231 -14.08 10.79 -14.14
C GLY A 231 -12.65 11.31 -14.13
N THR A 232 -11.85 10.75 -13.22
CA THR A 232 -10.42 11.10 -13.03
C THR A 232 -9.57 9.84 -13.06
N LEU A 233 -8.56 9.83 -13.93
CA LEU A 233 -7.51 8.80 -13.97
C LEU A 233 -6.30 9.29 -13.15
N PHE A 234 -5.83 8.46 -12.23
CA PHE A 234 -4.62 8.71 -11.47
C PHE A 234 -3.55 7.69 -11.84
N LEU A 235 -2.45 8.16 -12.41
CA LEU A 235 -1.27 7.34 -12.76
C LEU A 235 -0.19 7.58 -11.71
N ASP A 236 0.01 6.58 -10.85
CA ASP A 236 1.11 6.58 -9.88
C ASP A 236 2.36 5.97 -10.50
N GLU A 237 3.52 6.54 -10.17
CA GLU A 237 4.85 6.23 -10.71
C GLU A 237 4.88 6.26 -12.26
N VAL A 238 4.31 7.34 -12.82
CA VAL A 238 4.25 7.56 -14.29
C VAL A 238 5.63 7.60 -14.95
N GLY A 239 6.67 7.94 -14.21
CA GLY A 239 8.06 7.93 -14.69
C GLY A 239 8.62 6.54 -15.01
N ASP A 240 7.93 5.46 -14.62
CA ASP A 240 8.34 4.06 -14.86
C ASP A 240 7.70 3.44 -16.11
N ILE A 241 6.88 4.21 -16.83
CA ILE A 241 6.24 3.75 -18.08
C ILE A 241 7.28 3.63 -19.20
N ASP A 242 7.26 2.51 -19.93
CA ASP A 242 8.15 2.31 -21.09
C ASP A 242 7.83 3.25 -22.27
N LEU A 243 8.81 3.49 -23.14
CA LEU A 243 8.72 4.46 -24.23
C LEU A 243 7.56 4.18 -25.21
N ASN A 244 7.21 2.90 -25.46
CA ASN A 244 6.11 2.56 -26.36
C ASN A 244 4.77 2.95 -25.75
N THR A 245 4.57 2.66 -24.47
CA THR A 245 3.38 3.06 -23.71
C THR A 245 3.29 4.59 -23.59
N GLN A 246 4.44 5.30 -23.43
CA GLN A 246 4.48 6.76 -23.43
C GLN A 246 3.95 7.37 -24.74
N VAL A 247 4.30 6.79 -25.90
CA VAL A 247 3.79 7.26 -27.21
C VAL A 247 2.28 7.11 -27.30
N LYS A 248 1.75 5.98 -26.83
CA LYS A 248 0.29 5.75 -26.82
C LYS A 248 -0.42 6.69 -25.85
N LEU A 249 0.15 6.91 -24.67
CA LEU A 249 -0.38 7.84 -23.68
C LEU A 249 -0.44 9.27 -24.25
N LEU A 250 0.61 9.73 -24.92
CA LEU A 250 0.63 11.05 -25.58
C LEU A 250 -0.53 11.18 -26.57
N ARG A 251 -0.73 10.19 -27.45
CA ARG A 251 -1.83 10.20 -28.43
C ARG A 251 -3.20 10.30 -27.77
N VAL A 252 -3.42 9.58 -26.66
CA VAL A 252 -4.69 9.67 -25.90
C VAL A 252 -4.89 11.07 -25.32
N LEU A 253 -3.84 11.68 -24.80
CA LEU A 253 -3.92 13.04 -24.23
C LEU A 253 -4.17 14.11 -25.29
N GLU A 254 -3.74 13.89 -26.54
CA GLU A 254 -3.95 14.81 -27.68
C GLU A 254 -5.32 14.62 -28.30
N ASN A 255 -5.65 13.38 -28.66
CA ASN A 255 -6.83 13.07 -29.47
C ASN A 255 -8.08 12.75 -28.64
N ARG A 256 -7.92 12.49 -27.36
CA ARG A 256 -9.02 12.02 -26.48
C ARG A 256 -9.69 10.74 -26.98
N THR A 257 -8.93 9.90 -27.68
CA THR A 257 -9.39 8.60 -28.18
C THR A 257 -8.40 7.51 -27.78
N ILE A 258 -8.90 6.31 -27.55
CA ILE A 258 -8.10 5.11 -27.32
C ILE A 258 -8.43 4.04 -28.36
N GLU A 259 -7.47 3.15 -28.60
CA GLU A 259 -7.68 1.91 -29.36
C GLU A 259 -7.30 0.74 -28.45
N LYS A 260 -8.16 -0.29 -28.40
CA LYS A 260 -7.85 -1.52 -27.65
C LYS A 260 -6.79 -2.32 -28.35
N ILE A 261 -5.96 -3.04 -27.61
CA ILE A 261 -4.98 -3.99 -28.19
C ILE A 261 -5.73 -5.02 -29.03
N GLY A 262 -5.33 -5.16 -30.30
CA GLY A 262 -6.02 -6.04 -31.27
C GLY A 262 -7.25 -5.43 -31.92
N SER A 263 -7.47 -4.11 -31.81
CA SER A 263 -8.57 -3.41 -32.47
C SER A 263 -8.10 -2.04 -32.96
N ASN A 264 -8.53 -1.66 -34.16
CA ASN A 264 -8.29 -0.32 -34.74
C ASN A 264 -9.54 0.59 -34.59
N LYS A 265 -10.50 0.24 -33.75
CA LYS A 265 -11.70 1.07 -33.53
C LYS A 265 -11.39 2.11 -32.46
N PRO A 266 -11.45 3.41 -32.80
CA PRO A 266 -11.28 4.47 -31.82
C PRO A 266 -12.48 4.52 -30.87
N ILE A 267 -12.20 4.79 -29.60
CA ILE A 267 -13.18 4.97 -28.53
C ILE A 267 -12.89 6.33 -27.90
N ASP A 268 -13.88 7.22 -27.89
CA ASP A 268 -13.75 8.53 -27.27
C ASP A 268 -13.72 8.41 -25.74
N VAL A 269 -12.75 9.12 -25.12
CA VAL A 269 -12.58 9.14 -23.67
C VAL A 269 -12.45 10.59 -23.18
N ASP A 270 -13.29 10.94 -22.22
CA ASP A 270 -13.19 12.19 -21.48
C ASP A 270 -12.78 11.90 -20.06
N PHE A 271 -11.60 12.32 -19.66
CA PHE A 271 -11.09 12.11 -18.30
C PHE A 271 -10.18 13.27 -17.90
N ARG A 272 -10.12 13.50 -16.59
CA ARG A 272 -9.09 14.33 -15.98
C ARG A 272 -7.90 13.45 -15.62
N LEU A 273 -6.67 13.92 -15.90
CA LEU A 273 -5.45 13.20 -15.57
C LEU A 273 -4.76 13.81 -14.35
N ILE A 274 -4.39 12.96 -13.39
CA ILE A 274 -3.45 13.27 -12.30
C ILE A 274 -2.33 12.26 -12.38
N CYS A 275 -1.07 12.72 -12.39
CA CYS A 275 0.11 11.87 -12.41
C CYS A 275 0.91 12.04 -11.14
N ALA A 276 1.60 10.99 -10.69
CA ALA A 276 2.57 11.06 -9.62
C ALA A 276 3.86 10.31 -9.97
N THR A 277 5.00 10.77 -9.45
CA THR A 277 6.29 10.09 -9.59
C THR A 277 7.28 10.54 -8.52
N ASN A 278 8.26 9.68 -8.23
CA ASN A 278 9.44 10.02 -7.44
C ASN A 278 10.68 10.30 -8.30
N LYS A 279 10.61 10.04 -9.62
CA LYS A 279 11.73 10.26 -10.55
C LYS A 279 11.93 11.74 -10.89
N ASP A 280 13.18 12.10 -11.12
CA ASP A 280 13.52 13.36 -11.76
C ASP A 280 13.31 13.26 -13.28
N PHE A 281 12.37 14.02 -13.80
CA PHE A 281 12.06 14.00 -15.23
C PHE A 281 13.15 14.63 -16.07
N TYR A 282 13.92 15.60 -15.56
CA TYR A 282 14.99 16.21 -16.33
C TYR A 282 16.08 15.18 -16.59
N GLU A 283 16.48 14.44 -15.58
CA GLU A 283 17.44 13.34 -15.72
C GLU A 283 16.90 12.23 -16.63
N ALA A 284 15.63 11.82 -16.45
CA ALA A 284 15.02 10.79 -17.28
C ALA A 284 14.89 11.19 -18.76
N ILE A 285 14.69 12.48 -19.07
CA ILE A 285 14.64 12.99 -20.46
C ILE A 285 16.04 13.00 -21.05
N GLU A 286 17.07 13.47 -20.33
CA GLU A 286 18.47 13.44 -20.76
C GLU A 286 18.93 12.00 -21.07
N ASN A 287 18.57 11.05 -20.24
CA ASN A 287 18.86 9.63 -20.42
C ASN A 287 17.98 8.95 -21.48
N LYS A 288 17.05 9.67 -22.13
CA LYS A 288 16.08 9.12 -23.10
C LYS A 288 15.18 8.02 -22.56
N GLU A 289 14.95 7.99 -21.26
CA GLU A 289 14.01 7.09 -20.60
C GLU A 289 12.58 7.64 -20.59
N PHE A 290 12.44 8.98 -20.69
CA PHE A 290 11.15 9.64 -20.76
C PHE A 290 11.12 10.66 -21.91
N ARG A 291 9.95 10.76 -22.59
CA ARG A 291 9.77 11.67 -23.71
C ARG A 291 9.45 13.08 -23.22
N GLU A 292 10.15 14.04 -23.78
CA GLU A 292 9.98 15.48 -23.47
C GLU A 292 8.57 15.99 -23.85
N ASP A 293 8.01 15.53 -24.98
CA ASP A 293 6.68 15.93 -25.46
C ASP A 293 5.57 15.46 -24.48
N LEU A 294 5.68 14.24 -23.98
CA LEU A 294 4.76 13.72 -22.97
C LEU A 294 4.89 14.49 -21.64
N PHE A 295 6.13 14.79 -21.20
CA PHE A 295 6.35 15.56 -19.98
C PHE A 295 5.61 16.89 -20.01
N TYR A 296 5.73 17.68 -21.08
CA TYR A 296 5.00 18.95 -21.17
C TYR A 296 3.49 18.79 -21.22
N ARG A 297 3.00 17.67 -21.75
CA ARG A 297 1.56 17.38 -21.80
C ARG A 297 0.95 17.01 -20.46
N ILE A 298 1.67 16.28 -19.60
CA ILE A 298 1.21 15.90 -18.26
C ILE A 298 1.50 16.97 -17.20
N ASN A 299 2.51 17.82 -17.41
CA ASN A 299 2.98 18.83 -16.45
C ASN A 299 2.32 20.21 -16.69
N THR A 300 0.99 20.26 -16.70
CA THR A 300 0.29 21.56 -16.79
C THR A 300 0.38 22.32 -15.47
N ILE A 301 0.19 21.63 -14.34
CA ILE A 301 0.43 22.16 -12.99
C ILE A 301 1.29 21.16 -12.25
N SER A 302 2.48 21.61 -11.81
CA SER A 302 3.38 20.81 -10.97
C SER A 302 3.13 21.07 -9.48
N ILE A 303 3.06 20.00 -8.69
CA ILE A 303 2.94 20.02 -7.24
C ILE A 303 4.05 19.16 -6.67
N HIS A 304 5.07 19.80 -6.07
CA HIS A 304 6.16 19.10 -5.41
C HIS A 304 5.85 18.91 -3.92
N LEU A 305 5.82 17.65 -3.45
CA LEU A 305 5.59 17.34 -2.05
C LEU A 305 6.91 17.32 -1.29
N PRO A 306 7.01 18.07 -0.18
CA PRO A 306 8.21 18.08 0.64
C PRO A 306 8.40 16.73 1.33
N SER A 307 9.65 16.36 1.53
CA SER A 307 10.03 15.23 2.37
C SER A 307 9.67 15.48 3.84
N LEU A 308 9.59 14.43 4.63
CA LEU A 308 9.24 14.56 6.05
C LEU A 308 10.29 15.36 6.83
N LYS A 309 11.56 15.31 6.42
CA LYS A 309 12.65 16.13 7.00
C LYS A 309 12.46 17.63 6.79
N GLU A 310 11.74 18.05 5.72
CA GLU A 310 11.44 19.45 5.42
C GLU A 310 10.18 19.97 6.14
N ARG A 311 9.45 19.07 6.83
CA ARG A 311 8.27 19.41 7.62
C ARG A 311 8.28 18.78 9.01
N LYS A 312 9.41 18.90 9.70
CA LYS A 312 9.61 18.34 11.05
C LYS A 312 8.58 18.83 12.07
N GLU A 313 8.01 20.00 11.85
CA GLU A 313 6.94 20.57 12.68
C GLU A 313 5.67 19.72 12.71
N ASP A 314 5.47 18.88 11.70
CA ASP A 314 4.32 17.97 11.60
C ASP A 314 4.57 16.62 12.30
N LEU A 315 5.84 16.28 12.61
CA LEU A 315 6.21 15.00 13.23
C LEU A 315 5.42 14.67 14.51
N PRO A 316 5.32 15.59 15.51
CA PRO A 316 4.62 15.25 16.74
C PRO A 316 3.16 14.86 16.51
N MET A 317 2.49 15.56 15.59
CA MET A 317 1.11 15.31 15.22
C MET A 317 0.96 13.98 14.47
N LEU A 318 1.87 13.71 13.52
CA LEU A 318 1.86 12.46 12.75
C LEU A 318 2.16 11.25 13.63
N ILE A 319 3.09 11.36 14.58
CA ILE A 319 3.41 10.31 15.56
C ILE A 319 2.17 9.98 16.40
N ASP A 320 1.53 10.99 17.00
CA ASP A 320 0.31 10.78 17.80
C ASP A 320 -0.81 10.12 16.99
N PHE A 321 -1.02 10.59 15.77
CA PHE A 321 -2.00 10.03 14.86
C PHE A 321 -1.75 8.55 14.54
N PHE A 322 -0.51 8.22 14.12
CA PHE A 322 -0.19 6.83 13.76
C PHE A 322 -0.15 5.91 14.97
N LEU A 323 0.29 6.38 16.15
CA LEU A 323 0.21 5.60 17.38
C LEU A 323 -1.24 5.22 17.72
N LYS A 324 -2.17 6.18 17.66
CA LYS A 324 -3.60 5.92 17.89
C LYS A 324 -4.16 4.92 16.87
N LYS A 325 -3.82 5.11 15.60
CA LYS A 325 -4.25 4.23 14.51
C LYS A 325 -3.72 2.81 14.66
N SER A 326 -2.44 2.65 14.96
CA SER A 326 -1.80 1.35 15.15
C SER A 326 -2.31 0.66 16.43
N SER A 327 -2.55 1.41 17.50
CA SER A 327 -3.18 0.92 18.74
C SER A 327 -4.56 0.31 18.46
N ALA A 328 -5.39 0.99 17.68
CA ALA A 328 -6.70 0.49 17.28
C ALA A 328 -6.58 -0.75 16.36
N LYS A 329 -5.68 -0.71 15.38
CA LYS A 329 -5.46 -1.81 14.42
C LYS A 329 -5.01 -3.11 15.09
N TYR A 330 -4.10 -3.02 16.06
CA TYR A 330 -3.51 -4.18 16.74
C TYR A 330 -4.18 -4.49 18.07
N ASN A 331 -5.26 -3.77 18.40
CA ASN A 331 -6.00 -3.91 19.67
C ASN A 331 -5.09 -3.84 20.92
N LYS A 332 -4.08 -2.95 20.88
CA LYS A 332 -3.13 -2.70 21.97
C LYS A 332 -3.31 -1.27 22.48
N LYS A 333 -3.64 -1.09 23.75
CA LYS A 333 -3.74 0.23 24.37
C LYS A 333 -2.34 0.73 24.75
N ILE A 334 -1.86 1.76 24.11
CA ILE A 334 -0.62 2.44 24.50
C ILE A 334 -0.94 3.45 25.60
N ILE A 335 -0.26 3.28 26.74
CA ILE A 335 -0.40 4.12 27.93
C ILE A 335 0.71 5.17 27.98
N LYS A 336 1.94 4.76 27.61
CA LYS A 336 3.13 5.61 27.69
C LYS A 336 4.13 5.28 26.58
N VAL A 337 4.72 6.32 26.03
CA VAL A 337 5.93 6.28 25.23
C VAL A 337 7.04 6.89 26.06
N GLU A 338 8.17 6.22 26.24
CA GLU A 338 9.29 6.76 26.98
C GLU A 338 9.86 8.01 26.28
N ASP A 339 10.34 8.97 27.06
CA ASP A 339 10.85 10.26 26.53
C ASP A 339 12.02 10.08 25.58
N ASP A 340 12.91 9.11 25.86
CA ASP A 340 14.03 8.75 24.99
C ASP A 340 13.54 8.24 23.61
N VAL A 341 12.45 7.46 23.60
CA VAL A 341 11.82 6.98 22.35
C VAL A 341 11.24 8.16 21.57
N MET A 342 10.53 9.03 22.26
CA MET A 342 9.93 10.21 21.62
C MET A 342 11.02 11.13 21.04
N ASN A 343 12.09 11.39 21.79
CA ASN A 343 13.22 12.18 21.33
C ASN A 343 13.89 11.54 20.10
N HIS A 344 14.03 10.22 20.09
CA HIS A 344 14.57 9.50 18.94
C HIS A 344 13.66 9.66 17.72
N LEU A 345 12.35 9.43 17.87
CA LEU A 345 11.38 9.58 16.79
C LEU A 345 11.36 10.99 16.20
N LEU A 346 11.51 12.03 17.03
CA LEU A 346 11.53 13.43 16.58
C LEU A 346 12.80 13.82 15.82
N ASN A 347 13.93 13.16 16.11
CA ASN A 347 15.24 13.47 15.52
C ASN A 347 15.64 12.55 14.38
N TYR A 348 14.88 11.49 14.11
CA TYR A 348 15.17 10.52 13.05
C TYR A 348 14.90 11.12 11.66
N GLU A 349 15.73 10.76 10.66
CA GLU A 349 15.66 11.40 9.32
C GLU A 349 14.58 10.85 8.37
N TYR A 350 13.95 9.74 8.67
CA TYR A 350 12.89 9.12 7.85
C TYR A 350 13.13 9.15 6.34
N LYS A 351 14.14 8.43 5.83
CA LYS A 351 14.42 8.32 4.39
C LYS A 351 13.23 7.81 3.58
N GLY A 352 12.40 6.95 4.16
CA GLY A 352 11.14 6.47 3.58
C GLY A 352 9.91 7.32 3.95
N ASN A 353 10.12 8.53 4.48
CA ASN A 353 9.10 9.52 4.78
C ASN A 353 7.97 8.97 5.69
N ILE A 354 6.70 9.31 5.38
CA ILE A 354 5.53 8.89 6.16
C ILE A 354 5.36 7.36 6.15
N ARG A 355 5.75 6.68 5.06
CA ARG A 355 5.65 5.21 4.97
C ARG A 355 6.58 4.55 5.98
N GLU A 356 7.79 5.05 6.14
CA GLU A 356 8.75 4.57 7.12
C GLU A 356 8.31 4.89 8.55
N LEU A 357 7.90 6.15 8.81
CA LEU A 357 7.35 6.56 10.11
C LEU A 357 6.22 5.62 10.55
N LYS A 358 5.24 5.37 9.66
CA LYS A 358 4.14 4.46 9.94
C LYS A 358 4.62 3.05 10.28
N ASN A 359 5.57 2.50 9.50
CA ASN A 359 6.09 1.15 9.72
C ASN A 359 6.84 1.04 11.06
N ILE A 360 7.61 2.07 11.43
CA ILE A 360 8.30 2.14 12.73
C ILE A 360 7.26 2.14 13.86
N LEU A 361 6.24 2.98 13.78
CA LEU A 361 5.21 3.09 14.81
C LEU A 361 4.33 1.83 14.91
N ASP A 362 3.96 1.23 13.76
CA ASP A 362 3.26 -0.07 13.72
C ASP A 362 4.06 -1.12 14.51
N ARG A 363 5.36 -1.22 14.26
CA ARG A 363 6.25 -2.16 14.93
C ARG A 363 6.39 -1.86 16.43
N LEU A 364 6.59 -0.61 16.82
CA LEU A 364 6.71 -0.22 18.24
C LEU A 364 5.43 -0.56 19.02
N VAL A 365 4.26 -0.36 18.41
CA VAL A 365 2.98 -0.75 19.02
C VAL A 365 2.88 -2.29 19.15
N VAL A 366 3.28 -3.05 18.14
CA VAL A 366 3.26 -4.52 18.19
C VAL A 366 4.21 -5.05 19.26
N LEU A 367 5.39 -4.47 19.43
CA LEU A 367 6.40 -4.88 20.41
C LEU A 367 6.13 -4.32 21.82
N SER A 368 5.20 -3.36 21.99
CA SER A 368 4.92 -2.77 23.30
C SER A 368 4.46 -3.81 24.31
N GLU A 369 4.95 -3.71 25.53
CA GLU A 369 4.60 -4.55 26.67
C GLU A 369 3.83 -3.71 27.71
N ASN A 370 2.74 -4.25 28.21
CA ASN A 370 1.86 -3.57 29.19
C ASN A 370 1.46 -2.14 28.79
N GLY A 371 1.38 -1.87 27.48
CA GLY A 371 1.05 -0.54 26.94
C GLY A 371 2.18 0.48 27.02
N ILE A 372 3.43 0.06 27.28
CA ILE A 372 4.60 0.94 27.35
C ILE A 372 5.51 0.67 26.16
N ILE A 373 5.90 1.71 25.43
CA ILE A 373 6.92 1.65 24.39
C ILE A 373 8.25 2.08 24.98
N ARG A 374 9.22 1.14 25.06
CA ARG A 374 10.52 1.32 25.69
C ARG A 374 11.62 1.52 24.67
N LYS A 375 12.74 2.12 25.12
CA LYS A 375 13.93 2.42 24.31
C LYS A 375 14.54 1.17 23.66
N GLU A 376 14.52 0.03 24.34
CA GLU A 376 15.07 -1.23 23.83
C GLU A 376 14.43 -1.68 22.51
N PHE A 377 13.14 -1.33 22.27
CA PHE A 377 12.44 -1.65 21.02
C PHE A 377 12.81 -0.73 19.84
N VAL A 378 13.43 0.43 20.13
CA VAL A 378 13.92 1.36 19.12
C VAL A 378 15.30 0.94 18.64
N SER A 379 16.20 0.59 19.59
CA SER A 379 17.60 0.28 19.31
C SER A 379 17.79 -0.98 18.46
N ALA A 380 16.88 -1.94 18.56
CA ALA A 380 16.98 -3.20 17.85
C ALA A 380 16.75 -3.10 16.32
N ASN A 381 16.24 -1.96 15.79
CA ASN A 381 15.76 -1.94 14.41
C ASN A 381 15.65 -0.57 13.72
N VAL A 382 16.18 0.50 14.28
CA VAL A 382 16.15 1.85 13.66
C VAL A 382 17.49 2.21 13.02
N GLN A 383 18.45 1.30 12.99
CA GLN A 383 19.55 1.43 12.05
C GLN A 383 19.06 0.92 10.67
N PRO A 384 19.01 1.77 9.64
CA PRO A 384 18.98 1.29 8.27
C PRO A 384 20.33 0.59 8.06
N ASN A 385 20.33 -0.69 7.78
CA ASN A 385 21.51 -1.57 7.71
C ASN A 385 22.09 -1.97 9.08
N ILE A 386 21.31 -2.75 9.85
CA ILE A 386 21.93 -3.87 10.52
C ILE A 386 21.67 -5.05 9.56
N GLU A 387 22.61 -5.28 8.68
CA GLU A 387 22.98 -6.66 8.37
C GLU A 387 23.00 -7.41 9.71
N PRO A 388 22.40 -8.62 9.80
CA PRO A 388 22.50 -9.39 11.03
C PRO A 388 23.98 -9.38 11.43
N ASP A 389 24.26 -9.17 12.70
CA ASP A 389 25.62 -9.24 13.27
C ASP A 389 26.15 -10.67 13.11
N CYS A 390 26.34 -11.06 11.88
CA CYS A 390 27.23 -12.10 11.42
C CYS A 390 28.57 -11.40 11.33
N GLY A 391 29.33 -11.48 12.43
CA GLY A 391 30.62 -10.85 12.64
C GLY A 391 31.31 -10.36 11.38
N ASN A 392 31.72 -9.08 11.38
CA ASN A 392 32.66 -8.44 10.45
C ASN A 392 32.75 -9.13 9.07
N PHE A 393 31.74 -9.02 8.20
CA PHE A 393 31.95 -9.28 6.77
C PHE A 393 32.75 -8.10 6.21
N ILE A 394 34.01 -8.40 5.90
CA ILE A 394 34.95 -7.54 5.21
C ILE A 394 34.26 -7.06 3.93
N LYS A 395 34.10 -5.73 3.79
CA LYS A 395 33.67 -5.16 2.51
C LYS A 395 34.66 -5.60 1.44
N LEU A 396 34.17 -6.10 0.33
CA LEU A 396 34.98 -6.62 -0.79
C LEU A 396 35.99 -5.59 -1.37
N GLU A 397 35.94 -4.34 -0.93
CA GLU A 397 36.84 -3.26 -1.34
C GLU A 397 38.16 -3.24 -0.55
N ASP A 398 38.27 -3.95 0.59
CA ASP A 398 39.46 -4.03 1.43
C ASP A 398 39.96 -5.48 1.55
N ILE A 399 40.34 -6.10 0.43
CA ILE A 399 40.97 -7.42 0.46
C ILE A 399 42.38 -7.28 0.99
N LYS A 400 42.58 -7.62 2.28
CA LYS A 400 43.87 -7.71 2.93
C LYS A 400 44.38 -9.16 2.95
N PRO A 401 45.69 -9.39 2.98
CA PRO A 401 46.22 -10.72 3.16
C PRO A 401 45.68 -11.40 4.42
N LEU A 402 45.38 -12.69 4.35
CA LEU A 402 44.81 -13.45 5.47
C LEU A 402 45.62 -13.31 6.77
N LYS A 403 46.93 -13.14 6.66
CA LYS A 403 47.85 -12.92 7.79
C LYS A 403 47.54 -11.62 8.53
N GLU A 404 47.26 -10.53 7.81
CA GLU A 404 46.92 -9.23 8.39
C GLU A 404 45.59 -9.25 9.12
N ILE A 405 44.54 -9.84 8.48
CA ILE A 405 43.23 -9.98 9.09
C ILE A 405 43.30 -10.81 10.39
N LYS A 406 44.10 -11.89 10.36
CA LYS A 406 44.29 -12.74 11.54
C LYS A 406 44.99 -11.97 12.67
N GLN A 407 46.00 -11.18 12.34
CA GLN A 407 46.71 -10.32 13.31
C GLN A 407 45.80 -9.25 13.91
N GLU A 408 44.99 -8.55 13.08
CA GLU A 408 44.02 -7.55 13.54
C GLU A 408 42.96 -8.17 14.46
N ALA A 409 42.43 -9.34 14.12
CA ALA A 409 41.46 -10.05 14.93
C ALA A 409 42.02 -10.50 16.27
N GLU A 410 43.24 -11.08 16.28
CA GLU A 410 43.93 -11.51 17.49
C GLU A 410 44.27 -10.30 18.39
N ALA A 411 44.76 -9.21 17.82
CA ALA A 411 45.11 -7.98 18.56
C ALA A 411 43.86 -7.38 19.25
N ASN A 412 42.74 -7.25 18.52
CA ASN A 412 41.48 -6.73 19.05
C ASN A 412 40.92 -7.63 20.16
N TYR A 413 41.04 -8.94 20.02
CA TYR A 413 40.56 -9.87 21.03
C TYR A 413 41.40 -9.83 22.29
N ILE A 414 42.72 -9.80 22.15
CA ILE A 414 43.66 -9.66 23.27
C ILE A 414 43.40 -8.35 24.02
N LYS A 415 43.20 -7.23 23.31
CA LYS A 415 42.87 -5.94 23.92
C LYS A 415 41.62 -6.01 24.79
N LYS A 416 40.53 -6.55 24.28
CA LYS A 416 39.26 -6.73 25.02
C LYS A 416 39.39 -7.61 26.26
N VAL A 417 40.22 -8.66 26.17
CA VAL A 417 40.48 -9.55 27.32
C VAL A 417 41.32 -8.84 28.37
N LEU A 418 42.36 -8.06 27.99
CA LEU A 418 43.16 -7.26 28.92
C LEU A 418 42.30 -6.19 29.62
N GLU A 419 41.44 -5.48 28.91
CA GLU A 419 40.48 -4.52 29.47
C GLU A 419 39.56 -5.20 30.51
N ARG A 420 39.02 -6.39 30.21
CA ARG A 420 38.15 -7.15 31.11
C ARG A 420 38.83 -7.55 32.43
N PHE A 421 40.12 -7.81 32.39
CA PHE A 421 40.91 -8.21 33.57
C PHE A 421 41.81 -7.09 34.10
N ASN A 422 41.50 -5.82 33.79
CA ASN A 422 42.22 -4.62 34.27
C ASN A 422 43.76 -4.74 34.09
N GLY A 423 44.21 -5.18 32.90
CA GLY A 423 45.63 -5.32 32.58
C GLY A 423 46.34 -6.52 33.22
N ASN A 424 45.67 -7.38 33.93
CA ASN A 424 46.28 -8.53 34.61
C ASN A 424 46.68 -9.64 33.62
N ILE A 425 47.96 -9.61 33.18
CA ILE A 425 48.48 -10.53 32.16
C ILE A 425 48.36 -12.00 32.58
N THR A 426 48.46 -12.33 33.86
CA THR A 426 48.38 -13.72 34.33
C THR A 426 46.97 -14.28 34.19
N LYS A 427 45.94 -13.51 34.64
CA LYS A 427 44.52 -13.91 34.51
C LYS A 427 44.06 -13.89 33.05
N SER A 428 44.56 -12.93 32.27
CA SER A 428 44.23 -12.86 30.84
C SER A 428 44.82 -14.03 30.05
N ALA A 429 46.04 -14.45 30.36
CA ALA A 429 46.69 -15.62 29.74
C ALA A 429 45.94 -16.91 30.07
N GLU A 430 45.52 -17.07 31.33
CA GLU A 430 44.71 -18.22 31.77
C GLU A 430 43.36 -18.26 31.06
N TYR A 431 42.67 -17.12 30.93
CA TYR A 431 41.39 -17.03 30.20
C TYR A 431 41.53 -17.32 28.71
N LEU A 432 42.66 -16.93 28.10
CA LEU A 432 42.96 -17.18 26.70
C LEU A 432 43.54 -18.59 26.44
N GLU A 433 43.71 -19.39 27.47
CA GLU A 433 44.32 -20.74 27.41
C GLU A 433 45.71 -20.76 26.76
N ILE A 434 46.51 -19.68 26.96
CA ILE A 434 47.88 -19.58 26.46
C ILE A 434 48.83 -19.30 27.61
N SER A 435 50.14 -19.58 27.40
CA SER A 435 51.15 -19.26 28.42
C SER A 435 51.34 -17.73 28.55
N ARG A 436 51.66 -17.26 29.75
CA ARG A 436 51.99 -15.85 30.03
C ARG A 436 53.02 -15.29 29.06
N ARG A 437 54.01 -16.10 28.69
CA ARG A 437 55.07 -15.73 27.75
C ARG A 437 54.52 -15.56 26.32
N GLN A 438 53.61 -16.42 25.90
CA GLN A 438 52.97 -16.30 24.58
C GLN A 438 52.08 -15.06 24.51
N LEU A 439 51.30 -14.76 25.55
CA LEU A 439 50.49 -13.55 25.60
C LEU A 439 51.38 -12.30 25.54
N PHE A 440 52.45 -12.25 26.32
CA PHE A 440 53.40 -11.12 26.32
C PHE A 440 54.02 -10.91 24.95
N ASN A 441 54.47 -11.97 24.28
CA ASN A 441 55.00 -11.88 22.92
C ASN A 441 53.98 -11.32 21.93
N LYS A 442 52.70 -11.76 22.00
CA LYS A 442 51.64 -11.25 21.15
C LYS A 442 51.29 -9.78 21.45
N ILE A 443 51.28 -9.35 22.68
CA ILE A 443 51.09 -7.95 23.06
C ILE A 443 52.19 -7.06 22.43
N VAL A 444 53.45 -7.52 22.47
CA VAL A 444 54.57 -6.80 21.87
C VAL A 444 54.51 -6.83 20.33
N GLU A 445 54.25 -8.01 19.76
CA GLU A 445 54.15 -8.22 18.30
C GLU A 445 53.05 -7.37 17.66
N TYR A 446 51.90 -7.28 18.31
CA TYR A 446 50.71 -6.56 17.78
C TYR A 446 50.63 -5.11 18.29
N ASN A 447 51.64 -4.67 19.02
CA ASN A 447 51.74 -3.30 19.56
C ASN A 447 50.47 -2.85 20.30
N VAL A 448 49.86 -3.77 21.08
CA VAL A 448 48.69 -3.49 21.91
C VAL A 448 49.16 -2.58 23.06
N LYS A 449 49.07 -1.24 22.87
CA LYS A 449 49.41 -0.27 23.90
C LYS A 449 48.52 -0.45 25.12
N GLU A 450 49.15 -0.52 26.30
CA GLU A 450 48.49 -0.33 27.59
C GLU A 450 48.00 1.14 27.68
N ASP A 451 46.78 1.41 27.23
CA ASP A 451 46.02 2.55 27.72
C ASP A 451 45.17 2.01 28.90
N LEU A 452 45.80 1.78 30.02
CA LEU A 452 45.23 1.52 31.33
C LEU A 452 45.60 2.62 32.29
#